data_bda01ac71049c06912f14f3c4b1e0975
#
_entry.id   bda01ac71049c06912f14f3c4b1e0975
#
_cell.length_a   1.000
_cell.length_b   1.000
_cell.length_c   1.000
_cell.angle_alpha   90.00
_cell.angle_beta   90.00
_cell.angle_gamma   90.00
#
_symmetry.space_group_name_H-M   'P 1'
#
loop_
_entity.id
_entity.type
_entity.pdbx_description
1 polymer ?
#
loop_
_entity_poly.entity_id
_entity_poly.type
_entity_poly.pdbx_seq_one_letter_code
_entity_poly.pdbx_strand_id
1 'polypeptide(L)'
;MSISRATASKFIQGDEQATEKVYLAYKNLMYFIIASYVSNKSDCDDVLSEAFLKAMQNRAQLEDPSKLKSYLCTIAKHQALDFLKKNREIPEGDTIDEIYGEDDRSNSFLSMIEPLLSNKETIVVYYKIGFGYTWEEIAEDTGISESTARRLYASAKEKLKKGLA
;
A
#
# COMPACT_ATOMS: atom_id res chain seq x y z
N MET A 1 -10.40 -3.85 6.88
CA MET A 1 -11.78 -3.40 6.54
C MET A 1 -11.97 -3.52 5.03
N SER A 2 -12.91 -4.31 4.59
CA SER A 2 -13.19 -4.47 3.17
C SER A 2 -14.32 -3.55 2.74
N ILE A 3 -14.24 -3.06 1.52
CA ILE A 3 -15.28 -2.21 0.93
C ILE A 3 -16.24 -3.10 0.14
N SER A 4 -17.54 -2.93 0.40
CA SER A 4 -18.57 -3.66 -0.33
C SER A 4 -18.62 -3.22 -1.80
N ARG A 5 -19.12 -4.09 -2.65
CA ARG A 5 -19.31 -3.76 -4.08
C ARG A 5 -20.23 -2.55 -4.26
N ALA A 6 -21.26 -2.43 -3.43
CA ALA A 6 -22.17 -1.28 -3.46
C ALA A 6 -21.45 0.03 -3.14
N THR A 7 -20.61 0.03 -2.11
CA THR A 7 -19.81 1.21 -1.75
C THR A 7 -18.81 1.56 -2.86
N ALA A 8 -18.15 0.57 -3.44
CA ALA A 8 -17.23 0.78 -4.56
C ALA A 8 -17.96 1.38 -5.76
N SER A 9 -19.16 0.89 -6.08
CA SER A 9 -19.97 1.46 -7.17
C SER A 9 -20.35 2.92 -6.91
N LYS A 10 -20.72 3.26 -5.69
CA LYS A 10 -21.03 4.64 -5.30
C LYS A 10 -19.80 5.54 -5.37
N PHE A 11 -18.63 5.03 -5.01
CA PHE A 11 -17.37 5.76 -5.18
C PHE A 11 -17.14 6.13 -6.65
N ILE A 12 -17.35 5.17 -7.55
CA ILE A 12 -17.21 5.40 -9.00
C ILE A 12 -18.17 6.49 -9.48
N GLN A 13 -19.37 6.53 -8.91
CA GLN A 13 -20.40 7.52 -9.25
C GLN A 13 -20.18 8.90 -8.63
N GLY A 14 -19.20 9.03 -7.74
CA GLY A 14 -18.88 10.32 -7.12
C GLY A 14 -19.55 10.61 -5.80
N ASP A 15 -20.10 9.61 -5.14
CA ASP A 15 -20.74 9.77 -3.82
C ASP A 15 -19.70 10.15 -2.77
N GLU A 16 -19.94 11.24 -2.04
CA GLU A 16 -18.99 11.75 -1.04
C GLU A 16 -18.78 10.81 0.14
N GLN A 17 -19.84 10.21 0.65
CA GLN A 17 -19.76 9.29 1.77
C GLN A 17 -19.00 8.02 1.39
N ALA A 18 -19.26 7.51 0.19
CA ALA A 18 -18.53 6.35 -0.33
C ALA A 18 -17.05 6.69 -0.54
N THR A 19 -16.76 7.89 -1.03
CA THR A 19 -15.38 8.37 -1.22
C THR A 19 -14.62 8.40 0.11
N GLU A 20 -15.25 8.92 1.16
CA GLU A 20 -14.65 8.94 2.50
C GLU A 20 -14.39 7.53 3.02
N LYS A 21 -15.35 6.63 2.87
CA LYS A 21 -15.19 5.22 3.29
C LYS A 21 -14.05 4.53 2.56
N VAL A 22 -13.94 4.76 1.25
CA VAL A 22 -12.87 4.19 0.43
C VAL A 22 -11.51 4.75 0.88
N TYR A 23 -11.42 6.04 1.12
CA TYR A 23 -10.19 6.65 1.61
C TYR A 23 -9.76 6.03 2.94
N LEU A 24 -10.65 5.98 3.91
CA LEU A 24 -10.35 5.43 5.24
C LEU A 24 -9.96 3.94 5.18
N ALA A 25 -10.58 3.20 4.27
CA ALA A 25 -10.28 1.76 4.11
C ALA A 25 -8.92 1.50 3.46
N TYR A 26 -8.50 2.34 2.51
CA TYR A 26 -7.33 2.06 1.68
C TYR A 26 -6.14 3.01 1.88
N LYS A 27 -6.28 4.06 2.69
CA LYS A 27 -5.18 5.02 2.90
C LYS A 27 -3.89 4.36 3.42
N ASN A 28 -4.02 3.41 4.34
CA ASN A 28 -2.85 2.73 4.91
C ASN A 28 -2.16 1.85 3.88
N LEU A 29 -2.93 1.15 3.05
CA LEU A 29 -2.37 0.35 1.96
C LEU A 29 -1.66 1.23 0.93
N MET A 30 -2.30 2.32 0.52
CA MET A 30 -1.71 3.26 -0.43
C MET A 30 -0.44 3.89 0.14
N TYR A 31 -0.48 4.31 1.41
CA TYR A 31 0.68 4.85 2.12
C TYR A 31 1.83 3.84 2.15
N PHE A 32 1.53 2.59 2.47
CA PHE A 32 2.52 1.53 2.53
C PHE A 32 3.21 1.32 1.18
N ILE A 33 2.44 1.32 0.10
CA ILE A 33 2.99 1.21 -1.25
C ILE A 33 3.89 2.41 -1.56
N ILE A 34 3.44 3.62 -1.26
CA ILE A 34 4.21 4.84 -1.46
C ILE A 34 5.50 4.81 -0.64
N ALA A 35 5.42 4.43 0.64
CA ALA A 35 6.57 4.35 1.53
C ALA A 35 7.58 3.28 1.12
N SER A 36 7.19 2.33 0.27
CA SER A 36 8.13 1.37 -0.31
C SER A 36 9.03 1.99 -1.39
N TYR A 37 8.70 3.19 -1.87
CA TYR A 37 9.49 3.93 -2.87
C TYR A 37 10.03 5.25 -2.34
N VAL A 38 9.27 5.93 -1.49
CA VAL A 38 9.57 7.28 -0.97
C VAL A 38 9.95 7.15 0.50
N SER A 39 11.12 7.64 0.90
CA SER A 39 11.65 7.44 2.26
C SER A 39 11.22 8.50 3.27
N ASN A 40 10.91 9.70 2.84
CA ASN A 40 10.56 10.82 3.73
C ASN A 40 9.05 10.79 4.04
N LYS A 41 8.71 10.84 5.32
CA LYS A 41 7.31 10.76 5.77
C LYS A 41 6.44 11.90 5.21
N SER A 42 6.95 13.12 5.24
CA SER A 42 6.23 14.30 4.73
C SER A 42 5.94 14.15 3.23
N ASP A 43 6.91 13.65 2.48
CA ASP A 43 6.75 13.38 1.05
C ASP A 43 5.73 12.25 0.80
N CYS A 44 5.74 11.21 1.64
CA CYS A 44 4.74 10.14 1.56
C CYS A 44 3.32 10.68 1.76
N ASP A 45 3.13 11.57 2.73
CA ASP A 45 1.83 12.19 3.00
C ASP A 45 1.35 13.00 1.78
N ASP A 46 2.24 13.78 1.18
CA ASP A 46 1.93 14.58 -0.01
C ASP A 46 1.59 13.70 -1.21
N VAL A 47 2.38 12.67 -1.45
CA VAL A 47 2.15 11.72 -2.55
C VAL A 47 0.83 10.97 -2.35
N LEU A 48 0.50 10.59 -1.11
CA LEU A 48 -0.77 9.94 -0.81
C LEU A 48 -1.95 10.84 -1.16
N SER A 49 -1.87 12.11 -0.77
CA SER A 49 -2.93 13.07 -1.09
C SER A 49 -3.11 13.25 -2.58
N GLU A 50 -2.03 13.38 -3.33
CA GLU A 50 -2.07 13.49 -4.79
C GLU A 50 -2.60 12.21 -5.44
N ALA A 51 -2.18 11.04 -4.94
CA ALA A 51 -2.63 9.76 -5.47
C ALA A 51 -4.14 9.59 -5.30
N PHE A 52 -4.67 9.93 -4.12
CA PHE A 52 -6.10 9.80 -3.89
C PHE A 52 -6.90 10.83 -4.68
N LEU A 53 -6.40 12.05 -4.81
CA LEU A 53 -7.02 13.07 -5.67
C LEU A 53 -7.11 12.57 -7.12
N LYS A 54 -6.03 11.97 -7.62
CA LYS A 54 -6.00 11.40 -8.97
C LYS A 54 -6.97 10.23 -9.12
N ALA A 55 -7.07 9.40 -8.07
CA ALA A 55 -8.06 8.32 -8.05
C ALA A 55 -9.49 8.85 -8.18
N MET A 56 -9.81 9.94 -7.49
CA MET A 56 -11.11 10.58 -7.60
C MET A 56 -11.35 11.18 -8.99
N GLN A 57 -10.35 11.84 -9.55
CA GLN A 57 -10.46 12.47 -10.88
C GLN A 57 -10.69 11.45 -12.00
N ASN A 58 -10.08 10.28 -11.90
CA ASN A 58 -10.12 9.26 -12.95
C ASN A 58 -11.02 8.07 -12.61
N ARG A 59 -11.83 8.17 -11.58
CA ARG A 59 -12.69 7.05 -11.13
C ARG A 59 -13.65 6.52 -12.19
N ALA A 60 -14.05 7.35 -13.14
CA ALA A 60 -14.91 6.91 -14.24
C ALA A 60 -14.24 5.86 -15.15
N GLN A 61 -12.91 5.76 -15.12
CA GLN A 61 -12.17 4.75 -15.87
C GLN A 61 -12.25 3.36 -15.22
N LEU A 62 -12.63 3.30 -13.95
CA LEU A 62 -12.82 2.03 -13.24
C LEU A 62 -14.19 1.46 -13.60
N GLU A 63 -14.20 0.50 -14.50
CA GLU A 63 -15.45 -0.12 -14.98
C GLU A 63 -16.00 -1.16 -14.03
N ASP A 64 -15.12 -1.94 -13.41
CA ASP A 64 -15.47 -3.04 -12.52
C ASP A 64 -15.19 -2.65 -11.05
N PRO A 65 -16.26 -2.49 -10.23
CA PRO A 65 -16.09 -2.14 -8.82
C PRO A 65 -15.23 -3.13 -8.02
N SER A 66 -15.17 -4.40 -8.41
CA SER A 66 -14.36 -5.40 -7.74
C SER A 66 -12.85 -5.16 -7.88
N LYS A 67 -12.45 -4.30 -8.82
CA LYS A 67 -11.05 -3.95 -9.07
C LYS A 67 -10.62 -2.64 -8.40
N LEU A 68 -11.43 -2.10 -7.49
CA LEU A 68 -11.13 -0.86 -6.79
C LEU A 68 -9.78 -0.89 -6.08
N LYS A 69 -9.50 -1.94 -5.33
CA LYS A 69 -8.23 -2.09 -4.60
C LYS A 69 -7.03 -2.06 -5.54
N SER A 70 -7.07 -2.85 -6.59
CA SER A 70 -6.03 -2.90 -7.63
C SER A 70 -5.83 -1.54 -8.30
N TYR A 71 -6.92 -0.85 -8.60
CA TYR A 71 -6.93 0.49 -9.16
C TYR A 71 -6.20 1.49 -8.27
N LEU A 72 -6.53 1.50 -6.97
CA LEU A 72 -5.90 2.41 -6.01
C LEU A 72 -4.41 2.08 -5.80
N CYS A 73 -4.06 0.80 -5.73
CA CYS A 73 -2.68 0.37 -5.58
C CYS A 73 -1.82 0.79 -6.78
N THR A 74 -2.35 0.65 -7.98
CA THR A 74 -1.67 1.06 -9.22
C THR A 74 -1.42 2.57 -9.23
N ILE A 75 -2.41 3.36 -8.86
CA ILE A 75 -2.27 4.83 -8.81
C ILE A 75 -1.23 5.22 -7.75
N ALA A 76 -1.27 4.60 -6.57
CA ALA A 76 -0.30 4.87 -5.50
C ALA A 76 1.14 4.60 -5.98
N LYS A 77 1.37 3.46 -6.62
CA LYS A 77 2.66 3.11 -7.19
C LYS A 77 3.11 4.13 -8.24
N HIS A 78 2.26 4.46 -9.19
CA HIS A 78 2.58 5.41 -10.26
C HIS A 78 2.91 6.80 -9.70
N GLN A 79 2.16 7.28 -8.71
CA GLN A 79 2.43 8.58 -8.11
C GLN A 79 3.75 8.59 -7.33
N ALA A 80 4.08 7.51 -6.64
CA ALA A 80 5.36 7.38 -5.95
C ALA A 80 6.52 7.40 -6.95
N LEU A 81 6.40 6.68 -8.04
CA LEU A 81 7.42 6.65 -9.09
C LEU A 81 7.57 8.00 -9.80
N ASP A 82 6.45 8.67 -10.07
CA ASP A 82 6.47 10.03 -10.65
C ASP A 82 7.15 11.03 -9.71
N PHE A 83 6.90 10.93 -8.41
CA PHE A 83 7.57 11.74 -7.40
C PHE A 83 9.09 11.54 -7.44
N LEU A 84 9.54 10.28 -7.48
CA LEU A 84 10.97 9.95 -7.56
C LEU A 84 11.59 10.49 -8.84
N LYS A 85 10.89 10.37 -9.96
CA LYS A 85 11.35 10.88 -11.24
C LYS A 85 11.57 12.39 -11.21
N LYS A 86 10.66 13.13 -10.58
CA LYS A 86 10.75 14.60 -10.48
C LYS A 86 11.84 15.06 -9.53
N ASN A 87 12.08 14.31 -8.44
CA ASN A 87 12.92 14.75 -7.34
C ASN A 87 14.31 14.12 -7.27
N ARG A 88 14.57 13.07 -8.07
CA ARG A 88 15.85 12.36 -8.07
C ARG A 88 16.62 12.46 -9.40
N GLU A 89 16.18 13.29 -10.31
CA GLU A 89 16.84 13.49 -11.58
C GLU A 89 17.13 12.18 -12.33
N ILE A 90 16.10 11.33 -12.42
CA ILE A 90 16.19 10.09 -13.21
C ILE A 90 16.50 10.50 -14.66
N PRO A 91 17.54 9.94 -15.30
CA PRO A 91 17.92 10.33 -16.65
C PRO A 91 16.74 10.23 -17.63
N GLU A 92 16.63 11.23 -18.51
CA GLU A 92 15.62 11.19 -19.56
C GLU A 92 15.89 10.00 -20.49
N GLY A 93 14.84 9.27 -20.82
CA GLY A 93 14.92 8.10 -21.70
C GLY A 93 14.95 6.77 -20.97
N ASP A 94 15.21 6.75 -19.67
CA ASP A 94 15.10 5.53 -18.88
C ASP A 94 13.66 5.38 -18.38
N THR A 95 13.10 4.18 -18.49
CA THR A 95 11.80 3.92 -17.89
C THR A 95 12.00 3.65 -16.40
N ILE A 96 10.98 3.99 -15.61
CA ILE A 96 11.00 3.76 -14.16
C ILE A 96 11.20 2.28 -13.85
N ASP A 97 10.57 1.40 -14.64
CA ASP A 97 10.70 -0.05 -14.49
C ASP A 97 12.12 -0.55 -14.78
N GLU A 98 12.88 0.13 -15.64
CA GLU A 98 14.28 -0.19 -15.92
C GLU A 98 15.20 0.19 -14.75
N ILE A 99 14.88 1.31 -14.06
CA ILE A 99 15.68 1.84 -12.96
C ILE A 99 15.39 1.13 -11.66
N TYR A 100 14.11 0.90 -11.35
CA TYR A 100 13.69 0.33 -10.06
C TYR A 100 13.28 -1.13 -10.15
N GLY A 101 12.95 -1.66 -11.34
CA GLY A 101 12.42 -3.01 -11.48
C GLY A 101 11.14 -3.22 -10.65
N GLU A 102 10.47 -4.32 -10.84
CA GLU A 102 9.30 -4.65 -9.99
C GLU A 102 9.70 -4.97 -8.55
N ASP A 103 10.94 -5.40 -8.34
CA ASP A 103 11.44 -5.87 -7.05
C ASP A 103 12.57 -5.00 -6.47
N ASP A 104 13.05 -3.97 -7.18
CA ASP A 104 14.12 -3.14 -6.64
C ASP A 104 13.59 -2.06 -5.71
N ARG A 105 13.51 -2.42 -4.44
CA ARG A 105 13.07 -1.55 -3.35
C ARG A 105 14.22 -1.25 -2.40
N SER A 106 15.43 -1.08 -2.94
CA SER A 106 16.66 -0.95 -2.16
C SER A 106 16.65 0.15 -1.09
N ASN A 107 15.80 1.16 -1.24
CA ASN A 107 15.64 2.25 -0.27
C ASN A 107 14.23 2.28 0.35
N SER A 108 13.48 1.20 0.24
CA SER A 108 12.11 1.15 0.74
C SER A 108 12.04 0.73 2.20
N PHE A 109 10.92 1.05 2.85
CA PHE A 109 10.62 0.56 4.18
C PHE A 109 10.68 -0.97 4.26
N LEU A 110 10.19 -1.65 3.22
CA LEU A 110 10.22 -3.11 3.15
C LEU A 110 11.64 -3.66 3.17
N SER A 111 12.57 -3.05 2.44
CA SER A 111 13.96 -3.51 2.44
C SER A 111 14.63 -3.32 3.80
N MET A 112 14.16 -2.37 4.61
CA MET A 112 14.65 -2.18 5.96
C MET A 112 14.14 -3.25 6.93
N ILE A 113 12.92 -3.70 6.76
CA ILE A 113 12.30 -4.64 7.71
C ILE A 113 12.48 -6.10 7.33
N GLU A 114 12.56 -6.43 6.04
CA GLU A 114 12.67 -7.81 5.56
C GLU A 114 13.85 -8.58 6.20
N PRO A 115 15.06 -7.99 6.31
CA PRO A 115 16.18 -8.71 6.92
C PRO A 115 15.99 -8.99 8.41
N LEU A 116 15.10 -8.27 9.08
CA LEU A 116 14.85 -8.38 10.51
C LEU A 116 13.80 -9.42 10.85
N LEU A 117 13.03 -9.85 9.88
CA LEU A 117 11.84 -10.69 10.08
C LEU A 117 11.96 -12.02 9.34
N SER A 118 11.32 -13.06 9.87
CA SER A 118 11.11 -14.29 9.11
C SER A 118 10.13 -14.05 7.97
N ASN A 119 10.09 -14.96 6.98
CA ASN A 119 9.17 -14.86 5.86
C ASN A 119 7.70 -14.77 6.30
N LYS A 120 7.32 -15.58 7.29
CA LYS A 120 5.94 -15.57 7.81
C LYS A 120 5.61 -14.29 8.55
N GLU A 121 6.57 -13.77 9.32
CA GLU A 121 6.41 -12.49 10.01
C GLU A 121 6.25 -11.34 9.00
N THR A 122 7.05 -11.33 7.96
CA THR A 122 6.97 -10.34 6.88
C THR A 122 5.60 -10.36 6.21
N ILE A 123 5.09 -11.55 5.91
CA ILE A 123 3.76 -11.72 5.30
C ILE A 123 2.67 -11.15 6.20
N VAL A 124 2.70 -11.47 7.49
CA VAL A 124 1.68 -11.00 8.44
C VAL A 124 1.73 -9.47 8.58
N VAL A 125 2.92 -8.90 8.68
CA VAL A 125 3.10 -7.44 8.75
C VAL A 125 2.58 -6.78 7.49
N TYR A 126 2.90 -7.35 6.34
CA TYR A 126 2.46 -6.85 5.04
C TYR A 126 0.93 -6.81 4.96
N TYR A 127 0.27 -7.90 5.33
CA TYR A 127 -1.19 -7.96 5.28
C TYR A 127 -1.84 -7.05 6.32
N LYS A 128 -1.29 -7.01 7.53
CA LYS A 128 -1.88 -6.24 8.62
C LYS A 128 -1.70 -4.73 8.44
N ILE A 129 -0.50 -4.28 8.15
CA ILE A 129 -0.18 -2.85 8.01
C ILE A 129 -0.43 -2.38 6.58
N GLY A 130 0.07 -3.11 5.59
CA GLY A 130 -0.03 -2.72 4.20
C GLY A 130 -1.46 -2.78 3.67
N PHE A 131 -2.10 -3.93 3.83
CA PHE A 131 -3.46 -4.14 3.32
C PHE A 131 -4.57 -3.76 4.30
N GLY A 132 -4.24 -3.56 5.59
CA GLY A 132 -5.25 -3.27 6.60
C GLY A 132 -6.20 -4.43 6.87
N TYR A 133 -5.77 -5.66 6.63
CA TYR A 133 -6.60 -6.84 6.79
C TYR A 133 -6.90 -7.13 8.27
N THR A 134 -8.09 -7.67 8.54
CA THR A 134 -8.42 -8.24 9.83
C THR A 134 -7.68 -9.57 10.00
N TRP A 135 -7.58 -10.05 11.24
CA TRP A 135 -6.95 -11.35 11.50
C TRP A 135 -7.66 -12.47 10.75
N GLU A 136 -8.98 -12.39 10.65
CA GLU A 136 -9.78 -13.35 9.89
C GLU A 136 -9.43 -13.33 8.39
N GLU A 137 -9.33 -12.15 7.81
CA GLU A 137 -8.95 -11.99 6.40
C GLU A 137 -7.53 -12.51 6.13
N ILE A 138 -6.60 -12.27 7.05
CA ILE A 138 -5.23 -12.81 6.93
C ILE A 138 -5.27 -14.34 6.96
N ALA A 139 -6.05 -14.93 7.86
CA ALA A 139 -6.18 -16.37 7.96
C ALA A 139 -6.75 -16.97 6.67
N GLU A 140 -7.77 -16.36 6.11
CA GLU A 140 -8.38 -16.81 4.85
C GLU A 140 -7.41 -16.76 3.67
N ASP A 141 -6.66 -15.66 3.53
CA ASP A 141 -5.77 -15.45 2.39
C ASP A 141 -4.47 -16.27 2.49
N THR A 142 -3.92 -16.43 3.68
CA THR A 142 -2.59 -17.03 3.87
C THR A 142 -2.62 -18.48 4.33
N GLY A 143 -3.75 -18.95 4.86
CA GLY A 143 -3.84 -20.24 5.52
C GLY A 143 -3.21 -20.27 6.92
N ILE A 144 -2.69 -19.14 7.40
CA ILE A 144 -2.17 -19.01 8.76
C ILE A 144 -3.36 -18.78 9.70
N SER A 145 -3.45 -19.55 10.80
CA SER A 145 -4.53 -19.35 11.76
C SER A 145 -4.48 -17.96 12.41
N GLU A 146 -5.62 -17.45 12.84
CA GLU A 146 -5.69 -16.14 13.50
C GLU A 146 -4.78 -16.04 14.71
N SER A 147 -4.74 -17.06 15.56
CA SER A 147 -3.88 -17.08 16.74
C SER A 147 -2.40 -17.06 16.37
N THR A 148 -2.02 -17.81 15.35
CA THR A 148 -0.63 -17.81 14.83
C THR A 148 -0.29 -16.46 14.19
N ALA A 149 -1.21 -15.87 13.43
CA ALA A 149 -1.00 -14.56 12.81
C ALA A 149 -0.78 -13.47 13.88
N ARG A 150 -1.58 -13.46 14.94
CA ARG A 150 -1.40 -12.52 16.06
C ARG A 150 -0.05 -12.70 16.75
N ARG A 151 0.36 -13.95 16.98
CA ARG A 151 1.66 -14.25 17.58
C ARG A 151 2.81 -13.80 16.70
N LEU A 152 2.73 -14.07 15.41
CA LEU A 152 3.75 -13.64 14.44
C LEU A 152 3.85 -12.11 14.37
N TYR A 153 2.72 -11.43 14.42
CA TYR A 153 2.68 -9.97 14.42
C TYR A 153 3.32 -9.40 15.68
N ALA A 154 3.02 -9.95 16.85
CA ALA A 154 3.62 -9.54 18.11
C ALA A 154 5.14 -9.75 18.09
N SER A 155 5.60 -10.91 17.61
CA SER A 155 7.01 -11.22 17.44
C SER A 155 7.69 -10.24 16.48
N ALA A 156 7.05 -9.95 15.36
CA ALA A 156 7.55 -8.99 14.37
C ALA A 156 7.72 -7.59 14.97
N LYS A 157 6.73 -7.13 15.73
CA LYS A 157 6.79 -5.82 16.39
C LYS A 157 7.98 -5.72 17.36
N GLU A 158 8.24 -6.76 18.13
CA GLU A 158 9.38 -6.81 19.04
C GLU A 158 10.71 -6.75 18.27
N LYS A 159 10.82 -7.52 17.20
CA LYS A 159 12.05 -7.54 16.37
C LYS A 159 12.28 -6.18 15.69
N LEU A 160 11.23 -5.55 15.19
CA LEU A 160 11.33 -4.24 14.55
C LEU A 160 11.72 -3.17 15.55
N LYS A 161 11.15 -3.21 16.75
CA LYS A 161 11.48 -2.28 17.83
C LYS A 161 12.96 -2.34 18.20
N LYS A 162 13.54 -3.55 18.25
CA LYS A 162 14.95 -3.77 18.54
C LYS A 162 15.86 -3.43 17.37
N GLY A 163 15.44 -3.81 16.16
CA GLY A 163 16.27 -3.68 14.95
C GLY A 163 16.31 -2.27 14.36
N LEU A 164 15.30 -1.44 14.64
CA LEU A 164 15.21 -0.07 14.14
C LEU A 164 15.54 0.99 15.20
N ALA A 165 15.86 0.55 16.41
CA ALA A 165 16.22 1.45 17.52
C ALA A 165 17.61 2.06 17.33
#